data_782ff7b22797f6edf48c19d88a3daea7
#
_entry.id   782ff7b22797f6edf48c19d88a3daea7
#
_cell.length_a   1.000
_cell.length_b   1.000
_cell.length_c   1.000
_cell.angle_alpha   90.00
_cell.angle_beta   90.00
_cell.angle_gamma   90.00
#
_symmetry.space_group_name_H-M   'P 1'
#
loop_
_entity.id
_entity.type
_entity.pdbx_description
1 polymer ?
#
loop_
_entity_poly.entity_id
_entity_poly.type
_entity_poly.pdbx_seq_one_letter_code
_entity_poly.pdbx_strand_id
1 'polypeptide(L)'
;DCLILDINLPEINGYEILRLLRLRGIQMQVLIISVRGREKDIIMGLELGADDYLIKPFSMPELNARLSARIRRSPNPSGHYQAGDQKVNLDELTIESLGYKHQLSAREGRLLKIFLENPGRVMARNQILDLVWGVDYLGTTRTVDNFVLNLRKKLKGGKITIETVRGLGYRLQKKNSEN
;
A
#
# COMPACT_ATOMS: atom_id res chain seq x y z
N ASP A 1 2.37 -3.79 -2.16
CA ASP A 1 3.66 -4.47 -2.23
C ASP A 1 3.48 -5.97 -2.00
N CYS A 2 4.31 -6.78 -2.66
CA CYS A 2 4.34 -8.22 -2.53
C CYS A 2 5.80 -8.67 -2.33
N LEU A 3 6.05 -9.49 -1.32
CA LEU A 3 7.35 -10.13 -1.11
C LEU A 3 7.39 -11.46 -1.87
N ILE A 4 8.41 -11.66 -2.68
CA ILE A 4 8.76 -12.97 -3.22
C ILE A 4 9.78 -13.60 -2.28
N LEU A 5 9.43 -14.74 -1.69
CA LEU A 5 10.23 -15.38 -0.65
C LEU A 5 10.65 -16.78 -1.07
N ASP A 6 11.94 -17.01 -1.26
CA ASP A 6 12.48 -18.36 -1.42
C ASP A 6 12.56 -19.06 -0.06
N ILE A 7 12.14 -20.32 -0.02
CA ILE A 7 12.26 -21.14 1.19
C ILE A 7 13.70 -21.59 1.42
N ASN A 8 14.43 -21.89 0.36
CA ASN A 8 15.77 -22.44 0.44
C ASN A 8 16.84 -21.34 0.38
N LEU A 9 16.85 -20.44 1.37
CA LEU A 9 17.91 -19.46 1.54
C LEU A 9 19.10 -20.10 2.31
N PRO A 10 20.35 -19.66 2.04
CA PRO A 10 21.55 -20.33 2.58
C PRO A 10 21.70 -20.25 4.11
N GLU A 11 21.25 -19.17 4.74
CA GLU A 11 21.51 -18.91 6.18
C GLU A 11 20.26 -19.04 7.04
N ILE A 12 19.07 -18.76 6.49
CA ILE A 12 17.82 -18.78 7.23
C ILE A 12 16.71 -19.42 6.38
N ASN A 13 15.88 -20.24 7.01
CA ASN A 13 14.75 -20.84 6.33
C ASN A 13 13.66 -19.78 6.03
N GLY A 14 13.18 -19.72 4.78
CA GLY A 14 12.13 -18.78 4.39
C GLY A 14 10.83 -18.90 5.21
N TYR A 15 10.50 -20.08 5.73
CA TYR A 15 9.37 -20.24 6.64
C TYR A 15 9.57 -19.47 7.97
N GLU A 16 10.80 -19.38 8.47
CA GLU A 16 11.10 -18.62 9.68
C GLU A 16 10.95 -17.12 9.42
N ILE A 17 11.40 -16.63 8.25
CA ILE A 17 11.20 -15.25 7.83
C ILE A 17 9.70 -14.93 7.79
N LEU A 18 8.91 -15.78 7.14
CA LEU A 18 7.46 -15.60 7.04
C LEU A 18 6.81 -15.54 8.44
N ARG A 19 7.17 -16.48 9.30
CA ARG A 19 6.68 -16.51 10.69
C ARG A 19 7.02 -15.23 11.45
N LEU A 20 8.26 -14.74 11.33
CA LEU A 20 8.70 -13.50 11.97
C LEU A 20 7.93 -12.28 11.44
N LEU A 21 7.67 -12.20 10.13
CA LEU A 21 6.86 -11.14 9.55
C LEU A 21 5.44 -11.13 10.16
N ARG A 22 4.80 -12.28 10.26
CA ARG A 22 3.45 -12.40 10.81
C ARG A 22 3.41 -12.12 12.32
N LEU A 23 4.41 -12.59 13.08
CA LEU A 23 4.55 -12.27 14.51
C LEU A 23 4.72 -10.76 14.77
N ARG A 24 5.37 -10.04 13.84
CA ARG A 24 5.50 -8.58 13.90
C ARG A 24 4.27 -7.83 13.38
N GLY A 25 3.20 -8.53 13.04
CA GLY A 25 1.97 -7.92 12.51
C GLY A 25 2.09 -7.37 11.09
N ILE A 26 3.15 -7.73 10.36
CA ILE A 26 3.36 -7.29 8.96
C ILE A 26 2.43 -8.11 8.06
N GLN A 27 1.41 -7.43 7.48
CA GLN A 27 0.38 -8.03 6.62
C GLN A 27 0.70 -7.88 5.12
N MET A 28 1.97 -7.72 4.77
CA MET A 28 2.40 -7.67 3.37
C MET A 28 2.08 -9.00 2.67
N GLN A 29 1.64 -8.91 1.40
CA GLN A 29 1.42 -10.09 0.56
C GLN A 29 2.74 -10.85 0.37
N VAL A 30 2.73 -12.17 0.56
CA VAL A 30 3.91 -13.02 0.42
C VAL A 30 3.61 -14.14 -0.56
N LEU A 31 4.38 -14.18 -1.67
CA LEU A 31 4.43 -15.29 -2.61
C LEU A 31 5.68 -16.13 -2.30
N ILE A 32 5.48 -17.35 -1.84
CA ILE A 32 6.59 -18.30 -1.67
C ILE A 32 7.00 -18.84 -3.04
N ILE A 33 8.31 -18.97 -3.27
CA ILE A 33 8.89 -19.72 -4.37
C ILE A 33 9.77 -20.85 -3.82
N SER A 34 9.65 -22.08 -4.32
CA SER A 34 10.44 -23.20 -3.78
C SER A 34 10.52 -24.38 -4.75
N VAL A 35 11.58 -25.17 -4.63
CA VAL A 35 11.69 -26.49 -5.26
C VAL A 35 10.88 -27.56 -4.52
N ARG A 36 10.38 -27.26 -3.31
CA ARG A 36 9.57 -28.18 -2.51
C ARG A 36 8.12 -28.15 -3.01
N GLY A 37 7.73 -29.18 -3.76
CA GLY A 37 6.42 -29.31 -4.37
C GLY A 37 5.49 -30.31 -3.68
N ARG A 38 5.86 -30.87 -2.52
CA ARG A 38 5.00 -31.80 -1.80
C ARG A 38 3.82 -31.05 -1.20
N GLU A 39 2.65 -31.65 -1.22
CA GLU A 39 1.41 -31.07 -0.69
C GLU A 39 1.59 -30.51 0.74
N LYS A 40 2.25 -31.28 1.62
CA LYS A 40 2.54 -30.84 2.99
C LYS A 40 3.39 -29.57 3.09
N ASP A 41 4.34 -29.35 2.17
CA ASP A 41 5.19 -28.15 2.16
C ASP A 41 4.37 -26.93 1.71
N ILE A 42 3.46 -27.12 0.76
CA ILE A 42 2.55 -26.06 0.28
C ILE A 42 1.59 -25.65 1.40
N ILE A 43 0.93 -26.66 2.02
CA ILE A 43 -0.02 -26.43 3.14
C ILE A 43 0.69 -25.68 4.25
N MET A 44 1.86 -26.12 4.66
CA MET A 44 2.66 -25.47 5.71
C MET A 44 2.95 -23.99 5.37
N GLY A 45 3.34 -23.71 4.13
CA GLY A 45 3.59 -22.32 3.71
C GLY A 45 2.35 -21.44 3.80
N LEU A 46 1.20 -21.95 3.37
CA LEU A 46 -0.08 -21.22 3.42
C LEU A 46 -0.58 -21.05 4.87
N GLU A 47 -0.46 -22.07 5.72
CA GLU A 47 -0.81 -22.01 7.15
C GLU A 47 0.06 -21.00 7.92
N LEU A 48 1.32 -20.87 7.56
CA LEU A 48 2.21 -19.85 8.12
C LEU A 48 1.86 -18.42 7.66
N GLY A 49 0.90 -18.29 6.75
CA GLY A 49 0.37 -17.01 6.31
C GLY A 49 0.95 -16.50 4.99
N ALA A 50 1.51 -17.37 4.15
CA ALA A 50 1.76 -17.02 2.76
C ALA A 50 0.44 -16.83 2.00
N ASP A 51 0.43 -15.90 1.06
CA ASP A 51 -0.75 -15.61 0.24
C ASP A 51 -0.80 -16.50 -1.01
N ASP A 52 0.35 -17.04 -1.45
CA ASP A 52 0.44 -17.99 -2.56
C ASP A 52 1.76 -18.77 -2.50
N TYR A 53 1.82 -19.87 -3.28
CA TYR A 53 2.97 -20.76 -3.34
C TYR A 53 3.24 -21.14 -4.80
N LEU A 54 4.48 -20.96 -5.27
CA LEU A 54 4.90 -21.26 -6.64
C LEU A 54 6.07 -22.23 -6.62
N ILE A 55 5.92 -23.35 -7.32
CA ILE A 55 6.91 -24.43 -7.36
C ILE A 55 7.89 -24.17 -8.49
N LYS A 56 9.19 -24.30 -8.23
CA LYS A 56 10.25 -24.29 -9.25
C LYS A 56 10.36 -25.66 -9.94
N PRO A 57 10.57 -25.71 -11.28
CA PRO A 57 10.70 -24.59 -12.21
C PRO A 57 9.35 -23.97 -12.60
N PHE A 58 9.29 -22.64 -12.73
CA PHE A 58 8.12 -21.90 -13.19
C PHE A 58 8.48 -20.99 -14.37
N SER A 59 7.49 -20.59 -15.15
CA SER A 59 7.67 -19.63 -16.24
C SER A 59 7.54 -18.19 -15.74
N MET A 60 8.23 -17.24 -16.38
CA MET A 60 8.07 -15.81 -16.07
C MET A 60 6.63 -15.31 -16.27
N PRO A 61 5.89 -15.75 -17.33
CA PRO A 61 4.47 -15.42 -17.44
C PRO A 61 3.63 -15.91 -16.25
N GLU A 62 3.89 -17.11 -15.70
CA GLU A 62 3.19 -17.63 -14.53
C GLU A 62 3.48 -16.79 -13.29
N LEU A 63 4.75 -16.49 -13.01
CA LEU A 63 5.14 -15.61 -11.91
C LEU A 63 4.45 -14.24 -12.02
N ASN A 64 4.50 -13.63 -13.20
CA ASN A 64 3.87 -12.33 -13.44
C ASN A 64 2.35 -12.37 -13.28
N ALA A 65 1.67 -13.44 -13.70
CA ALA A 65 0.23 -13.60 -13.53
C ALA A 65 -0.14 -13.69 -12.04
N ARG A 66 0.61 -14.47 -11.24
CA ARG A 66 0.39 -14.61 -9.80
C ARG A 66 0.66 -13.30 -9.05
N LEU A 67 1.77 -12.62 -9.34
CA LEU A 67 2.08 -11.31 -8.77
C LEU A 67 1.01 -10.28 -9.11
N SER A 68 0.59 -10.21 -10.37
CA SER A 68 -0.47 -9.29 -10.81
C SER A 68 -1.79 -9.56 -10.09
N ALA A 69 -2.14 -10.83 -9.85
CA ALA A 69 -3.33 -11.20 -9.09
C ALA A 69 -3.26 -10.74 -7.61
N ARG A 70 -2.05 -10.75 -7.01
CA ARG A 70 -1.82 -10.33 -5.62
C ARG A 70 -1.73 -8.81 -5.46
N ILE A 71 -1.05 -8.14 -6.39
CA ILE A 71 -0.89 -6.68 -6.38
C ILE A 71 -2.22 -5.99 -6.75
N ARG A 72 -3.07 -6.64 -7.55
CA ARG A 72 -4.39 -6.14 -8.00
C ARG A 72 -5.42 -5.98 -6.88
N ARG A 73 -5.12 -6.34 -5.63
CA ARG A 73 -5.95 -6.05 -4.44
C ARG A 73 -5.88 -4.58 -3.98
N SER A 74 -5.43 -3.65 -4.83
CA SER A 74 -5.78 -2.23 -4.67
C SER A 74 -7.30 -2.13 -4.69
N PRO A 75 -7.95 -1.55 -3.69
CA PRO A 75 -9.41 -1.46 -3.61
C PRO A 75 -10.04 -0.75 -4.80
N ASN A 76 -9.23 -0.15 -5.66
CA ASN A 76 -9.71 0.53 -6.85
C ASN A 76 -8.64 0.51 -7.99
N PRO A 77 -8.66 -0.52 -8.87
CA PRO A 77 -7.74 -0.61 -10.01
C PRO A 77 -7.94 0.51 -11.04
N SER A 78 -9.08 1.20 -11.02
CA SER A 78 -9.37 2.30 -11.95
C SER A 78 -8.81 3.65 -11.52
N GLY A 79 -8.10 3.76 -10.40
CA GLY A 79 -7.58 5.06 -9.92
C GLY A 79 -8.66 6.10 -9.55
N HIS A 80 -9.95 5.74 -9.66
CA HIS A 80 -11.08 6.63 -9.41
C HIS A 80 -11.68 6.36 -8.02
N TYR A 81 -11.67 7.35 -7.16
CA TYR A 81 -12.25 7.25 -5.81
C TYR A 81 -13.36 8.28 -5.65
N GLN A 82 -14.48 7.85 -5.06
CA GLN A 82 -15.60 8.74 -4.75
C GLN A 82 -16.00 8.62 -3.29
N ALA A 83 -16.25 9.78 -2.67
CA ALA A 83 -16.80 9.87 -1.33
C ALA A 83 -17.76 11.07 -1.26
N GLY A 84 -19.07 10.78 -1.38
CA GLY A 84 -20.09 11.80 -1.58
C GLY A 84 -19.84 12.55 -2.90
N ASP A 85 -19.83 13.87 -2.84
CA ASP A 85 -19.59 14.74 -4.00
C ASP A 85 -18.12 14.88 -4.38
N GLN A 86 -17.23 14.33 -3.56
CA GLN A 86 -15.79 14.39 -3.80
C GLN A 86 -15.36 13.23 -4.68
N LYS A 87 -14.72 13.57 -5.81
CA LYS A 87 -14.15 12.61 -6.76
C LYS A 87 -12.64 12.80 -6.84
N VAL A 88 -11.90 11.71 -6.78
CA VAL A 88 -10.45 11.69 -6.99
C VAL A 88 -10.17 10.83 -8.20
N ASN A 89 -9.49 11.39 -9.20
CA ASN A 89 -8.97 10.67 -10.35
C ASN A 89 -7.44 10.72 -10.31
N LEU A 90 -6.82 9.58 -9.98
CA LEU A 90 -5.37 9.48 -9.86
C LEU A 90 -4.68 9.36 -11.22
N ASP A 91 -5.38 8.94 -12.27
CA ASP A 91 -4.82 8.84 -13.63
C ASP A 91 -4.69 10.25 -14.24
N GLU A 92 -5.70 11.10 -14.05
CA GLU A 92 -5.66 12.52 -14.44
C GLU A 92 -4.98 13.41 -13.40
N LEU A 93 -4.63 12.86 -12.22
CA LEU A 93 -4.10 13.62 -11.09
C LEU A 93 -5.03 14.78 -10.68
N THR A 94 -6.32 14.52 -10.52
CA THR A 94 -7.31 15.55 -10.17
C THR A 94 -8.15 15.18 -8.95
N ILE A 95 -8.60 16.23 -8.24
CA ILE A 95 -9.61 16.15 -7.18
C ILE A 95 -10.74 17.11 -7.55
N GLU A 96 -11.97 16.62 -7.60
CA GLU A 96 -13.18 17.44 -7.65
C GLU A 96 -13.82 17.46 -6.26
N SER A 97 -14.09 18.65 -5.75
CA SER A 97 -14.76 18.85 -4.47
C SER A 97 -15.57 20.13 -4.49
N LEU A 98 -16.82 20.08 -4.07
CA LEU A 98 -17.74 21.23 -4.06
C LEU A 98 -17.84 21.95 -5.43
N GLY A 99 -17.77 21.23 -6.54
CA GLY A 99 -17.81 21.79 -7.90
C GLY A 99 -16.50 22.41 -8.39
N TYR A 100 -15.43 22.39 -7.59
CA TYR A 100 -14.11 22.85 -7.98
C TYR A 100 -13.21 21.66 -8.34
N LYS A 101 -12.49 21.77 -9.48
CA LYS A 101 -11.49 20.80 -9.92
C LYS A 101 -10.09 21.32 -9.56
N HIS A 102 -9.35 20.55 -8.78
CA HIS A 102 -7.97 20.83 -8.37
C HIS A 102 -7.00 19.86 -9.03
N GLN A 103 -5.94 20.40 -9.65
CA GLN A 103 -4.85 19.59 -10.19
C GLN A 103 -3.89 19.17 -9.09
N LEU A 104 -3.45 17.90 -9.13
CA LEU A 104 -2.40 17.35 -8.27
C LEU A 104 -1.06 17.35 -9.01
N SER A 105 0.02 17.61 -8.30
CA SER A 105 1.34 17.21 -8.76
C SER A 105 1.50 15.68 -8.68
N ALA A 106 2.46 15.12 -9.41
CA ALA A 106 2.74 13.68 -9.38
C ALA A 106 3.01 13.15 -7.95
N ARG A 107 3.71 13.95 -7.12
CA ARG A 107 3.99 13.60 -5.72
C ARG A 107 2.75 13.68 -4.82
N GLU A 108 1.89 14.66 -5.02
CA GLU A 108 0.60 14.75 -4.32
C GLU A 108 -0.30 13.58 -4.69
N GLY A 109 -0.33 13.20 -5.97
CA GLY A 109 -1.07 12.02 -6.45
C GLY A 109 -0.57 10.73 -5.80
N ARG A 110 0.76 10.52 -5.75
CA ARG A 110 1.35 9.35 -5.06
C ARG A 110 1.02 9.34 -3.57
N LEU A 111 1.14 10.47 -2.89
CA LEU A 111 0.83 10.60 -1.48
C LEU A 111 -0.65 10.29 -1.21
N LEU A 112 -1.56 10.84 -2.01
CA LEU A 112 -2.98 10.60 -1.88
C LEU A 112 -3.33 9.14 -2.17
N LYS A 113 -2.71 8.52 -3.18
CA LYS A 113 -2.86 7.10 -3.50
C LYS A 113 -2.55 6.20 -2.30
N ILE A 114 -1.40 6.42 -1.64
CA ILE A 114 -1.00 5.66 -0.45
C ILE A 114 -2.07 5.73 0.64
N PHE A 115 -2.64 6.90 0.88
CA PHE A 115 -3.70 7.06 1.86
C PHE A 115 -5.01 6.39 1.45
N LEU A 116 -5.40 6.49 0.18
CA LEU A 116 -6.63 5.87 -0.36
C LEU A 116 -6.57 4.34 -0.36
N GLU A 117 -5.37 3.78 -0.55
CA GLU A 117 -5.11 2.34 -0.48
C GLU A 117 -5.03 1.81 0.96
N ASN A 118 -4.82 2.69 1.96
CA ASN A 118 -4.71 2.36 3.37
C ASN A 118 -5.69 3.18 4.24
N PRO A 119 -7.00 3.14 3.99
CA PRO A 119 -7.96 3.94 4.71
C PRO A 119 -7.98 3.54 6.20
N GLY A 120 -7.99 4.54 7.09
CA GLY A 120 -7.99 4.35 8.54
C GLY A 120 -6.66 3.94 9.15
N ARG A 121 -5.68 3.53 8.36
CA ARG A 121 -4.34 3.15 8.85
C ARG A 121 -3.48 4.39 9.10
N VAL A 122 -2.77 4.39 10.24
CA VAL A 122 -1.78 5.42 10.54
C VAL A 122 -0.50 5.13 9.77
N MET A 123 -0.05 6.09 8.97
CA MET A 123 1.19 6.03 8.20
C MET A 123 2.24 6.93 8.86
N ALA A 124 3.38 6.36 9.24
CA ALA A 124 4.47 7.13 9.83
C ALA A 124 5.11 8.09 8.81
N ARG A 125 5.60 9.26 9.27
CA ARG A 125 6.20 10.26 8.39
C ARG A 125 7.38 9.73 7.57
N ASN A 126 8.28 8.97 8.20
CA ASN A 126 9.41 8.35 7.49
C ASN A 126 8.91 7.33 6.45
N GLN A 127 7.96 6.49 6.81
CA GLN A 127 7.35 5.54 5.88
C GLN A 127 6.74 6.24 4.65
N ILE A 128 6.02 7.35 4.86
CA ILE A 128 5.46 8.15 3.76
C ILE A 128 6.58 8.75 2.91
N LEU A 129 7.65 9.26 3.55
CA LEU A 129 8.79 9.84 2.86
C LEU A 129 9.43 8.81 1.92
N ASP A 130 9.72 7.62 2.42
CA ASP A 130 10.34 6.53 1.65
C ASP A 130 9.46 6.08 0.49
N LEU A 131 8.15 5.94 0.70
CA LEU A 131 7.19 5.48 -0.31
C LEU A 131 6.96 6.50 -1.44
N VAL A 132 7.01 7.80 -1.15
CA VAL A 132 6.69 8.86 -2.12
C VAL A 132 7.95 9.40 -2.80
N TRP A 133 9.06 9.55 -2.05
CA TRP A 133 10.30 10.16 -2.53
C TRP A 133 11.43 9.16 -2.75
N GLY A 134 11.35 7.96 -2.17
CA GLY A 134 12.39 6.92 -2.20
C GLY A 134 13.26 6.94 -0.95
N VAL A 135 13.88 5.78 -0.65
CA VAL A 135 14.71 5.59 0.56
C VAL A 135 15.99 6.42 0.54
N ASP A 136 16.49 6.78 -0.66
CA ASP A 136 17.69 7.60 -0.83
C ASP A 136 17.41 9.11 -0.81
N TYR A 137 16.18 9.52 -0.50
CA TYR A 137 15.83 10.93 -0.47
C TYR A 137 16.43 11.63 0.73
N LEU A 138 17.31 12.62 0.48
CA LEU A 138 18.05 13.36 1.51
C LEU A 138 17.23 14.45 2.23
N GLY A 139 15.94 14.55 1.94
CA GLY A 139 15.07 15.54 2.59
C GLY A 139 14.59 15.08 3.97
N THR A 140 13.88 15.98 4.66
CA THR A 140 13.33 15.73 6.00
C THR A 140 11.85 15.40 5.95
N THR A 141 11.31 14.85 7.05
CA THR A 141 9.88 14.59 7.24
C THR A 141 8.99 15.83 7.14
N ARG A 142 9.56 17.05 7.27
CA ARG A 142 8.84 18.31 7.02
C ARG A 142 8.33 18.41 5.57
N THR A 143 8.99 17.73 4.63
CA THR A 143 8.50 17.63 3.25
C THR A 143 7.11 16.97 3.24
N VAL A 144 6.92 15.88 3.98
CA VAL A 144 5.62 15.20 4.10
C VAL A 144 4.58 16.15 4.69
N ASP A 145 4.93 16.89 5.75
CA ASP A 145 4.01 17.81 6.42
C ASP A 145 3.48 18.88 5.45
N ASN A 146 4.37 19.45 4.61
CA ASN A 146 4.01 20.45 3.59
C ASN A 146 3.07 19.85 2.51
N PHE A 147 3.34 18.66 2.03
CA PHE A 147 2.49 17.98 1.04
C PHE A 147 1.13 17.60 1.62
N VAL A 148 1.07 17.14 2.87
CA VAL A 148 -0.18 16.89 3.57
C VAL A 148 -0.99 18.18 3.74
N LEU A 149 -0.34 19.32 4.07
CA LEU A 149 -1.01 20.60 4.16
C LEU A 149 -1.64 21.02 2.82
N ASN A 150 -0.92 20.85 1.72
CA ASN A 150 -1.43 21.17 0.39
C ASN A 150 -2.58 20.25 -0.03
N LEU A 151 -2.48 18.94 0.23
CA LEU A 151 -3.58 18.00 -0.02
C LEU A 151 -4.82 18.35 0.79
N ARG A 152 -4.67 18.71 2.06
CA ARG A 152 -5.80 19.14 2.91
C ARG A 152 -6.55 20.33 2.33
N LYS A 153 -5.83 21.32 1.75
CA LYS A 153 -6.47 22.46 1.07
C LYS A 153 -7.32 22.02 -0.10
N LYS A 154 -6.83 21.08 -0.92
CA LYS A 154 -7.53 20.54 -2.09
C LYS A 154 -8.66 19.58 -1.72
N LEU A 155 -8.57 18.90 -0.58
CA LEU A 155 -9.61 18.03 -0.03
C LEU A 155 -10.66 18.78 0.82
N LYS A 156 -10.49 20.09 1.02
CA LYS A 156 -11.38 20.89 1.86
C LYS A 156 -12.82 20.85 1.32
N GLY A 157 -13.75 20.67 2.25
CA GLY A 157 -15.20 20.59 1.93
C GLY A 157 -15.70 19.22 1.52
N GLY A 158 -14.81 18.27 1.21
CA GLY A 158 -15.20 16.90 0.89
C GLY A 158 -15.31 15.98 2.11
N LYS A 159 -15.76 14.75 1.85
CA LYS A 159 -15.90 13.70 2.88
C LYS A 159 -14.60 12.97 3.23
N ILE A 160 -13.54 13.16 2.43
CA ILE A 160 -12.22 12.57 2.71
C ILE A 160 -11.35 13.64 3.36
N THR A 161 -10.68 13.29 4.45
CA THR A 161 -9.74 14.17 5.15
C THR A 161 -8.50 13.40 5.60
N ILE A 162 -7.36 14.09 5.73
CA ILE A 162 -6.12 13.53 6.28
C ILE A 162 -5.95 14.10 7.67
N GLU A 163 -5.99 13.24 8.68
CA GLU A 163 -5.79 13.61 10.07
C GLU A 163 -4.33 13.48 10.49
N THR A 164 -3.93 14.28 11.47
CA THR A 164 -2.66 14.14 12.18
C THR A 164 -2.85 13.26 13.40
N VAL A 165 -2.12 12.16 13.48
CA VAL A 165 -2.01 11.35 14.69
C VAL A 165 -0.72 11.77 15.39
N ARG A 166 -0.87 12.52 16.51
CA ARG A 166 0.28 13.10 17.23
C ARG A 166 1.32 12.05 17.57
N GLY A 167 2.59 12.38 17.35
CA GLY A 167 3.74 11.51 17.60
C GLY A 167 3.92 10.36 16.60
N LEU A 168 2.90 10.00 15.80
CA LEU A 168 2.94 8.86 14.92
C LEU A 168 3.01 9.25 13.43
N GLY A 169 2.08 10.06 12.94
CA GLY A 169 2.04 10.39 11.51
C GLY A 169 0.69 10.88 11.05
N TYR A 170 0.19 10.32 9.94
CA TYR A 170 -1.03 10.73 9.29
C TYR A 170 -1.94 9.55 8.97
N ARG A 171 -3.25 9.81 8.91
CA ARG A 171 -4.28 8.83 8.59
C ARG A 171 -5.34 9.46 7.71
N LEU A 172 -5.79 8.74 6.67
CA LEU A 172 -6.96 9.14 5.91
C LEU A 172 -8.22 8.67 6.62
N GLN A 173 -9.16 9.60 6.79
CA GLN A 173 -10.50 9.29 7.30
C GLN A 173 -11.59 9.75 6.34
N LYS A 174 -12.71 9.02 6.34
CA LYS A 174 -13.98 9.49 5.78
C LYS A 174 -14.75 10.18 6.89
N LYS A 175 -15.15 11.43 6.68
CA LYS A 175 -16.10 12.11 7.57
C LYS A 175 -17.43 11.38 7.43
N ASN A 176 -17.94 10.83 8.53
CA ASN A 176 -19.33 10.41 8.57
C ASN A 176 -20.20 11.66 8.40
N SER A 177 -21.23 11.57 7.58
CA SER A 177 -22.26 12.59 7.57
C SER A 177 -22.96 12.52 8.92
N GLU A 178 -22.61 13.41 9.83
CA GLU A 178 -23.51 13.68 10.95
C GLU A 178 -24.76 14.31 10.36
N ASN A 179 -25.91 13.74 10.76
CA ASN A 179 -27.26 14.24 10.51
C ASN A 179 -27.40 15.69 10.92
#